data_241f0b7e090bc53b886fa7f1aaa5141f
#
_entry.id   241f0b7e090bc53b886fa7f1aaa5141f
#
_cell.length_a   1.000
_cell.length_b   1.000
_cell.length_c   1.000
_cell.angle_alpha   90.00
_cell.angle_beta   90.00
_cell.angle_gamma   90.00
#
_symmetry.space_group_name_H-M   'P 1'
#
loop_
_entity.id
_entity.type
_entity.pdbx_description
1 polymer ?
#
loop_
_entity_poly.entity_id
_entity_poly.type
_entity_poly.pdbx_seq_one_letter_code
_entity_poly.pdbx_strand_id
1 'polypeptide(L)'
;MKIRTRCACGSLPVLARARYHAHMKSFSSPPPAQVAYIGPAPAEPPYLPLPLMLTRVAAGFPSPADDYVEQMLDLNEYCVRNAPATFYLRVEPDGDSMIDAGIFPGDVLCVDRSLHAQSGDIIIAALDGGFTVKELGFVDGAPLLIPHNVAYKAQPVSADSDFEIVGVVTAVIRKLRRGKARHDRYD
;
A
#
# COMPACT_ATOMS: atom_id res chain seq x y z
N MET A 1 -5.83 -10.22 50.09
CA MET A 1 -6.78 -10.68 49.06
C MET A 1 -6.29 -10.10 47.72
N LYS A 2 -5.51 -10.91 46.96
CA LYS A 2 -4.88 -10.48 45.69
C LYS A 2 -5.72 -10.99 44.54
N ILE A 3 -6.35 -10.06 43.80
CA ILE A 3 -7.10 -10.36 42.59
C ILE A 3 -6.09 -10.40 41.42
N ARG A 4 -5.87 -11.58 40.86
CA ARG A 4 -5.11 -11.78 39.63
C ARG A 4 -6.09 -11.62 38.46
N THR A 5 -5.94 -10.57 37.71
CA THR A 5 -6.58 -10.41 36.40
C THR A 5 -5.80 -11.24 35.37
N ARG A 6 -6.39 -12.31 34.87
CA ARG A 6 -5.86 -13.07 33.73
C ARG A 6 -6.28 -12.35 32.45
N CYS A 7 -5.32 -11.82 31.69
CA CYS A 7 -5.52 -11.51 30.29
C CYS A 7 -5.76 -12.81 29.51
N ALA A 8 -6.96 -12.98 29.00
CA ALA A 8 -7.28 -14.02 28.05
C ALA A 8 -6.75 -13.60 26.68
N CYS A 9 -5.53 -13.98 26.36
CA CYS A 9 -5.02 -13.95 25.00
C CYS A 9 -5.68 -15.10 24.25
N GLY A 10 -6.76 -14.80 23.49
CA GLY A 10 -7.43 -15.77 22.65
C GLY A 10 -6.48 -16.22 21.53
N SER A 11 -6.08 -17.48 21.58
CA SER A 11 -5.32 -18.16 20.55
C SER A 11 -6.15 -18.20 19.27
N LEU A 12 -5.62 -17.59 18.20
CA LEU A 12 -6.13 -17.73 16.83
C LEU A 12 -6.16 -19.23 16.45
N PRO A 13 -7.19 -19.68 15.73
CA PRO A 13 -7.29 -21.07 15.32
C PRO A 13 -6.11 -21.47 14.44
N VAL A 14 -5.55 -22.64 14.72
CA VAL A 14 -4.34 -23.24 14.14
C VAL A 14 -4.42 -23.40 12.59
N LEU A 15 -5.58 -23.32 12.00
CA LEU A 15 -5.80 -23.44 10.55
C LEU A 15 -5.36 -22.20 9.74
N ALA A 16 -5.23 -21.04 10.37
CA ALA A 16 -4.70 -19.84 9.69
C ALA A 16 -3.16 -19.82 9.60
N ARG A 17 -2.46 -20.69 10.35
CA ARG A 17 -0.99 -20.73 10.40
C ARG A 17 -0.32 -21.58 9.32
N ALA A 18 -1.05 -22.40 8.60
CA ALA A 18 -0.45 -23.47 7.80
C ALA A 18 -0.12 -23.10 6.35
N ARG A 19 -0.44 -21.90 5.84
CA ARG A 19 -0.16 -21.54 4.43
C ARG A 19 0.79 -20.36 4.23
N TYR A 20 1.42 -19.86 5.27
CA TYR A 20 2.35 -18.72 5.19
C TYR A 20 3.76 -19.06 4.70
N HIS A 21 4.08 -20.35 4.53
CA HIS A 21 5.37 -20.81 4.06
C HIS A 21 5.18 -21.85 2.97
N ALA A 22 5.08 -21.46 1.75
CA ALA A 22 5.64 -22.21 0.62
C ALA A 22 5.24 -21.59 -0.73
N HIS A 23 6.21 -21.52 -1.58
CA HIS A 23 6.20 -21.26 -3.01
C HIS A 23 6.30 -19.80 -3.45
N MET A 24 7.55 -19.33 -3.44
CA MET A 24 8.01 -18.43 -4.50
C MET A 24 7.85 -19.14 -5.86
N LYS A 25 6.66 -19.13 -6.43
CA LYS A 25 6.49 -19.38 -7.84
C LYS A 25 7.07 -18.17 -8.56
N SER A 26 8.05 -18.37 -9.40
CA SER A 26 8.50 -17.36 -10.35
C SER A 26 7.29 -16.89 -11.14
N PHE A 27 6.91 -15.64 -10.99
CA PHE A 27 5.86 -15.04 -11.81
C PHE A 27 6.33 -14.98 -13.25
N SER A 28 5.98 -15.98 -14.05
CA SER A 28 6.32 -16.07 -15.48
C SER A 28 5.24 -15.46 -16.39
N SER A 29 4.13 -14.98 -15.81
CA SER A 29 3.03 -14.35 -16.58
C SER A 29 2.50 -13.15 -15.83
N PRO A 30 2.24 -12.01 -16.49
CA PRO A 30 1.56 -10.90 -15.84
C PRO A 30 0.14 -11.32 -15.48
N PRO A 31 -0.33 -10.97 -14.28
CA PRO A 31 -1.69 -11.26 -13.84
C PRO A 31 -2.70 -10.45 -14.66
N PRO A 32 -3.87 -11.00 -14.94
CA PRO A 32 -5.00 -10.20 -15.38
C PRO A 32 -5.53 -9.47 -14.15
N ALA A 33 -5.33 -8.18 -14.02
CA ALA A 33 -5.98 -7.42 -12.95
C ALA A 33 -5.57 -5.96 -12.87
N GLN A 34 -6.16 -5.23 -11.99
CA GLN A 34 -6.08 -3.80 -11.69
C GLN A 34 -4.68 -3.25 -11.33
N VAL A 35 -3.62 -4.09 -11.28
CA VAL A 35 -2.24 -3.67 -11.00
C VAL A 35 -1.24 -4.38 -11.91
N ALA A 36 -0.34 -3.62 -12.53
CA ALA A 36 0.73 -4.13 -13.35
C ALA A 36 2.04 -4.23 -12.53
N TYR A 37 2.69 -5.40 -12.57
CA TYR A 37 3.99 -5.61 -11.92
C TYR A 37 5.09 -4.84 -12.65
N ILE A 38 5.84 -4.00 -11.93
CA ILE A 38 6.94 -3.20 -12.48
C ILE A 38 8.30 -3.88 -12.26
N GLY A 39 8.43 -4.65 -11.19
CA GLY A 39 9.67 -5.34 -10.81
C GLY A 39 10.10 -5.04 -9.37
N PRO A 40 11.07 -5.81 -8.85
CA PRO A 40 11.60 -5.56 -7.51
C PRO A 40 12.45 -4.29 -7.48
N ALA A 41 12.54 -3.66 -6.31
CA ALA A 41 13.52 -2.63 -6.06
C ALA A 41 14.95 -3.23 -6.10
N PRO A 42 15.98 -2.48 -6.58
CA PRO A 42 17.35 -2.94 -6.50
C PRO A 42 17.79 -3.13 -5.05
N ALA A 43 18.67 -4.12 -4.80
CA ALA A 43 19.19 -4.38 -3.46
C ALA A 43 19.99 -3.21 -2.89
N GLU A 44 20.69 -2.47 -3.74
CA GLU A 44 21.43 -1.26 -3.42
C GLU A 44 21.00 -0.14 -4.36
N PRO A 45 19.93 0.60 -4.01
CA PRO A 45 19.49 1.74 -4.82
C PRO A 45 20.54 2.87 -4.75
N PRO A 46 20.70 3.67 -5.83
CA PRO A 46 21.61 4.82 -5.79
C PRO A 46 21.15 5.80 -4.71
N TYR A 47 22.09 6.22 -3.86
CA TYR A 47 21.84 7.22 -2.82
C TYR A 47 21.72 8.60 -3.44
N LEU A 48 20.55 9.21 -3.34
CA LEU A 48 20.25 10.54 -3.90
C LEU A 48 19.49 11.40 -2.87
N PRO A 49 20.17 11.90 -1.83
CA PRO A 49 19.53 12.73 -0.83
C PRO A 49 19.26 14.14 -1.40
N LEU A 50 18.05 14.61 -1.21
CA LEU A 50 17.64 15.97 -1.54
C LEU A 50 17.19 16.71 -0.25
N PRO A 51 17.31 18.04 -0.20
CA PRO A 51 16.91 18.77 0.99
C PRO A 51 15.39 18.71 1.20
N LEU A 52 14.99 18.27 2.39
CA LEU A 52 13.62 18.42 2.89
C LEU A 52 13.57 19.75 3.66
N MET A 53 12.75 20.67 3.17
CA MET A 53 12.64 22.00 3.78
C MET A 53 11.77 21.94 5.04
N LEU A 54 12.15 22.64 6.09
CA LEU A 54 11.41 22.74 7.35
C LEU A 54 10.05 23.43 7.14
N THR A 55 9.98 24.35 6.17
CA THR A 55 8.77 25.09 5.85
C THR A 55 7.67 24.17 5.35
N ARG A 56 6.55 24.14 6.08
CA ARG A 56 5.35 23.41 5.67
C ARG A 56 4.54 24.26 4.71
N VAL A 57 4.26 23.73 3.53
CA VAL A 57 3.42 24.41 2.55
C VAL A 57 1.95 24.24 2.95
N ALA A 58 1.28 25.37 3.23
CA ALA A 58 -0.16 25.36 3.48
C ALA A 58 -0.92 25.10 2.17
N ALA A 59 -1.88 24.17 2.21
CA ALA A 59 -2.79 23.93 1.08
C ALA A 59 -3.92 24.98 0.97
N GLY A 60 -3.89 26.02 1.83
CA GLY A 60 -4.83 27.14 1.86
C GLY A 60 -4.08 28.47 1.73
N PHE A 61 -4.17 29.31 2.78
CA PHE A 61 -3.48 30.60 2.80
C PHE A 61 -1.96 30.44 2.93
N PRO A 62 -1.16 31.30 2.29
CA PRO A 62 0.28 31.26 2.39
C PRO A 62 0.75 31.49 3.85
N SER A 63 1.75 30.73 4.28
CA SER A 63 2.47 30.91 5.53
C SER A 63 3.84 31.51 5.26
N PRO A 64 4.43 32.31 6.18
CA PRO A 64 5.81 32.76 6.06
C PRO A 64 6.73 31.57 5.83
N ALA A 65 7.59 31.67 4.83
CA ALA A 65 8.54 30.62 4.49
C ALA A 65 9.84 30.84 5.29
N ASP A 66 10.23 29.81 6.06
CA ASP A 66 11.57 29.74 6.61
C ASP A 66 12.42 28.87 5.68
N ASP A 67 13.55 29.41 5.19
CA ASP A 67 14.45 28.74 4.23
C ASP A 67 15.38 27.71 4.88
N TYR A 68 14.98 27.14 6.00
CA TYR A 68 15.80 26.16 6.71
C TYR A 68 15.55 24.74 6.18
N VAL A 69 16.62 23.99 5.97
CA VAL A 69 16.58 22.56 5.65
C VAL A 69 16.36 21.80 6.94
N GLU A 70 15.29 20.98 7.00
CA GLU A 70 15.02 20.11 8.13
C GLU A 70 16.00 18.92 8.15
N GLN A 71 16.14 18.25 7.00
CA GLN A 71 17.04 17.12 6.84
C GLN A 71 17.29 16.85 5.35
N MET A 72 18.26 15.97 5.09
CA MET A 72 18.42 15.39 3.77
C MET A 72 17.54 14.14 3.66
N LEU A 73 16.71 14.07 2.62
CA LEU A 73 15.78 12.98 2.38
C LEU A 73 16.18 12.20 1.12
N ASP A 74 16.46 10.91 1.27
CA ASP A 74 16.52 9.97 0.15
C ASP A 74 15.19 9.22 0.05
N LEU A 75 14.52 9.33 -1.09
CA LEU A 75 13.23 8.69 -1.30
C LEU A 75 13.32 7.16 -1.32
N ASN A 76 14.48 6.59 -1.69
CA ASN A 76 14.65 5.15 -1.63
C ASN A 76 14.65 4.68 -0.16
N GLU A 77 15.39 5.35 0.72
CA GLU A 77 15.39 5.02 2.16
C GLU A 77 14.01 5.28 2.79
N TYR A 78 13.35 6.36 2.38
CA TYR A 78 12.04 6.73 2.92
C TYR A 78 10.92 5.74 2.57
N CYS A 79 10.91 5.26 1.31
CA CYS A 79 9.84 4.39 0.81
C CYS A 79 10.17 2.89 0.93
N VAL A 80 11.47 2.52 0.93
CA VAL A 80 11.92 1.14 0.81
C VAL A 80 12.70 0.74 2.07
N ARG A 81 12.06 0.02 2.99
CA ARG A 81 12.69 -0.45 4.22
C ARG A 81 13.48 -1.74 4.04
N ASN A 82 13.00 -2.62 3.15
CA ASN A 82 13.59 -3.92 2.87
C ASN A 82 13.64 -4.15 1.36
N ALA A 83 14.71 -3.67 0.72
CA ALA A 83 14.84 -3.71 -0.74
C ALA A 83 14.63 -5.10 -1.36
N PRO A 84 15.18 -6.20 -0.81
CA PRO A 84 14.95 -7.55 -1.35
C PRO A 84 13.49 -8.00 -1.32
N ALA A 85 12.68 -7.48 -0.39
CA ALA A 85 11.27 -7.83 -0.24
C ALA A 85 10.32 -6.80 -0.86
N THR A 86 10.85 -5.66 -1.31
CA THR A 86 10.06 -4.55 -1.86
C THR A 86 9.95 -4.65 -3.37
N PHE A 87 8.77 -4.36 -3.89
CA PHE A 87 8.50 -4.27 -5.32
C PHE A 87 7.47 -3.17 -5.59
N TYR A 88 7.33 -2.79 -6.87
CA TYR A 88 6.42 -1.76 -7.28
C TYR A 88 5.29 -2.31 -8.12
N LEU A 89 4.08 -1.80 -7.89
CA LEU A 89 2.90 -2.07 -8.71
C LEU A 89 2.31 -0.75 -9.21
N ARG A 90 1.65 -0.79 -10.36
CA ARG A 90 0.89 0.34 -10.88
C ARG A 90 -0.60 0.04 -10.79
N VAL A 91 -1.35 1.01 -10.26
CA VAL A 91 -2.82 0.95 -10.24
C VAL A 91 -3.35 1.11 -11.67
N GLU A 92 -4.20 0.20 -12.08
CA GLU A 92 -4.82 0.21 -13.42
C GLU A 92 -5.70 1.46 -13.65
N PRO A 93 -5.97 1.82 -14.92
CA PRO A 93 -6.74 3.02 -15.26
C PRO A 93 -8.18 3.04 -14.72
N ASP A 94 -8.76 1.88 -14.44
CA ASP A 94 -10.10 1.69 -13.89
C ASP A 94 -10.09 1.35 -12.38
N GLY A 95 -8.90 1.33 -11.76
CA GLY A 95 -8.69 0.98 -10.36
C GLY A 95 -9.02 2.10 -9.39
N ASP A 96 -10.29 2.43 -9.22
CA ASP A 96 -10.78 3.54 -8.39
C ASP A 96 -11.31 3.14 -7.01
N SER A 97 -11.20 1.87 -6.65
CA SER A 97 -11.77 1.33 -5.40
C SER A 97 -11.14 1.86 -4.11
N MET A 98 -10.02 2.59 -4.18
CA MET A 98 -9.25 3.08 -3.03
C MET A 98 -9.02 4.60 -3.07
N ILE A 99 -9.84 5.34 -3.79
CA ILE A 99 -9.68 6.80 -3.98
C ILE A 99 -9.80 7.59 -2.67
N ASP A 100 -10.67 7.17 -1.76
CA ASP A 100 -10.85 7.82 -0.46
C ASP A 100 -9.67 7.52 0.50
N ALA A 101 -8.85 6.50 0.21
CA ALA A 101 -7.55 6.27 0.84
C ALA A 101 -6.39 6.99 0.13
N GLY A 102 -6.69 7.83 -0.85
CA GLY A 102 -5.69 8.61 -1.58
C GLY A 102 -4.95 7.84 -2.67
N ILE A 103 -5.38 6.63 -3.03
CA ILE A 103 -4.81 5.81 -4.09
C ILE A 103 -5.68 5.95 -5.34
N PHE A 104 -5.08 6.42 -6.43
CA PHE A 104 -5.79 6.74 -7.68
C PHE A 104 -5.25 5.92 -8.86
N PRO A 105 -6.05 5.78 -9.92
CA PRO A 105 -5.60 5.20 -11.17
C PRO A 105 -4.27 5.77 -11.66
N GLY A 106 -3.34 4.89 -12.02
CA GLY A 106 -2.01 5.25 -12.52
C GLY A 106 -0.95 5.50 -11.46
N ASP A 107 -1.31 5.49 -10.17
CA ASP A 107 -0.34 5.56 -9.08
C ASP A 107 0.60 4.36 -9.08
N VAL A 108 1.78 4.56 -8.53
CA VAL A 108 2.74 3.49 -8.26
C VAL A 108 2.72 3.19 -6.76
N LEU A 109 2.44 1.96 -6.41
CA LEU A 109 2.44 1.45 -5.05
C LEU A 109 3.79 0.83 -4.74
N CYS A 110 4.38 1.20 -3.60
CA CYS A 110 5.53 0.53 -3.02
C CYS A 110 5.00 -0.56 -2.08
N VAL A 111 5.39 -1.82 -2.30
CA VAL A 111 4.82 -2.98 -1.60
C VAL A 111 5.92 -3.78 -0.96
N ASP A 112 5.81 -4.04 0.33
CA ASP A 112 6.76 -4.85 1.10
C ASP A 112 6.14 -6.20 1.46
N ARG A 113 6.79 -7.29 1.02
CA ARG A 113 6.38 -8.68 1.30
C ARG A 113 6.82 -9.19 2.66
N SER A 114 7.79 -8.53 3.28
CA SER A 114 8.33 -8.97 4.57
C SER A 114 7.46 -8.56 5.75
N LEU A 115 6.52 -7.64 5.54
CA LEU A 115 5.63 -7.17 6.57
C LEU A 115 4.47 -8.16 6.81
N HIS A 116 4.19 -8.42 8.09
CA HIS A 116 2.97 -9.10 8.49
C HIS A 116 1.80 -8.13 8.43
N ALA A 117 0.87 -8.36 7.49
CA ALA A 117 -0.31 -7.55 7.34
C ALA A 117 -1.21 -7.62 8.58
N GLN A 118 -1.68 -6.48 9.04
CA GLN A 118 -2.58 -6.30 10.16
C GLN A 118 -3.90 -5.66 9.71
N SER A 119 -4.92 -5.71 10.56
CA SER A 119 -6.16 -4.99 10.31
C SER A 119 -5.88 -3.48 10.19
N GLY A 120 -6.41 -2.85 9.14
CA GLY A 120 -6.16 -1.45 8.81
C GLY A 120 -5.02 -1.23 7.80
N ASP A 121 -4.19 -2.26 7.53
CA ASP A 121 -3.15 -2.14 6.49
C ASP A 121 -3.77 -2.16 5.09
N ILE A 122 -3.23 -1.34 4.21
CA ILE A 122 -3.51 -1.45 2.79
C ILE A 122 -2.63 -2.53 2.22
N ILE A 123 -3.24 -3.54 1.62
CA ILE A 123 -2.57 -4.74 1.11
C ILE A 123 -2.77 -4.90 -0.40
N ILE A 124 -1.83 -5.60 -1.01
CA ILE A 124 -2.05 -6.27 -2.28
C ILE A 124 -2.45 -7.71 -1.97
N ALA A 125 -3.62 -8.10 -2.43
CA ALA A 125 -4.13 -9.45 -2.29
C ALA A 125 -4.27 -10.12 -3.67
N ALA A 126 -3.89 -11.40 -3.73
CA ALA A 126 -4.30 -12.30 -4.80
C ALA A 126 -5.61 -12.97 -4.37
N LEU A 127 -6.61 -12.93 -5.23
CA LEU A 127 -7.91 -13.54 -4.99
C LEU A 127 -8.40 -14.18 -6.30
N ASP A 128 -8.61 -15.49 -6.29
CA ASP A 128 -9.14 -16.26 -7.43
C ASP A 128 -8.40 -15.98 -8.76
N GLY A 129 -7.07 -15.83 -8.66
CA GLY A 129 -6.19 -15.60 -9.80
C GLY A 129 -6.04 -14.13 -10.24
N GLY A 130 -6.72 -13.18 -9.58
CA GLY A 130 -6.57 -11.75 -9.80
C GLY A 130 -5.83 -11.04 -8.66
N PHE A 131 -5.27 -9.85 -8.92
CA PHE A 131 -4.72 -8.98 -7.88
C PHE A 131 -5.66 -7.84 -7.59
N THR A 132 -5.70 -7.43 -6.31
CA THR A 132 -6.46 -6.25 -5.89
C THR A 132 -5.72 -5.50 -4.79
N VAL A 133 -5.96 -4.19 -4.69
CA VAL A 133 -5.55 -3.37 -3.56
C VAL A 133 -6.77 -3.06 -2.70
N LYS A 134 -6.70 -3.38 -1.40
CA LYS A 134 -7.77 -3.14 -0.42
C LYS A 134 -7.16 -2.89 0.96
N GLU A 135 -7.95 -2.31 1.87
CA GLU A 135 -7.64 -2.38 3.29
C GLU A 135 -8.01 -3.77 3.81
N LEU A 136 -7.13 -4.33 4.63
CA LEU A 136 -7.37 -5.59 5.32
C LEU A 136 -8.21 -5.36 6.57
N GLY A 137 -9.34 -6.01 6.67
CA GLY A 137 -10.12 -6.15 7.88
C GLY A 137 -10.36 -7.61 8.24
N PHE A 138 -11.11 -7.83 9.31
CA PHE A 138 -11.56 -9.16 9.71
C PHE A 138 -13.01 -9.12 10.17
N VAL A 139 -13.77 -10.15 9.81
CA VAL A 139 -15.13 -10.40 10.31
C VAL A 139 -15.23 -11.86 10.70
N ASP A 140 -15.64 -12.14 11.93
CA ASP A 140 -15.73 -13.49 12.50
C ASP A 140 -14.45 -14.33 12.34
N GLY A 141 -13.29 -13.66 12.36
CA GLY A 141 -11.97 -14.27 12.16
C GLY A 141 -11.59 -14.56 10.70
N ALA A 142 -12.47 -14.29 9.73
CA ALA A 142 -12.17 -14.36 8.31
C ALA A 142 -11.68 -13.01 7.77
N PRO A 143 -10.76 -12.99 6.78
CA PRO A 143 -10.31 -11.77 6.15
C PRO A 143 -11.46 -11.05 5.45
N LEU A 144 -11.46 -9.71 5.55
CA LEU A 144 -12.38 -8.82 4.89
C LEU A 144 -11.57 -7.83 4.05
N LEU A 145 -11.88 -7.75 2.76
CA LEU A 145 -11.29 -6.78 1.85
C LEU A 145 -12.17 -5.53 1.79
N ILE A 146 -11.66 -4.43 2.33
CA ILE A 146 -12.41 -3.19 2.49
C ILE A 146 -11.97 -2.19 1.42
N PRO A 147 -12.86 -1.76 0.51
CA PRO A 147 -12.61 -0.67 -0.41
C PRO A 147 -12.72 0.68 0.30
N HIS A 148 -12.01 1.66 -0.21
CA HIS A 148 -12.13 3.07 0.15
C HIS A 148 -12.73 3.85 -1.03
N ASN A 149 -13.96 3.51 -1.38
CA ASN A 149 -14.82 4.21 -2.32
C ASN A 149 -16.24 3.71 -2.08
N VAL A 150 -17.17 4.61 -1.87
CA VAL A 150 -18.60 4.32 -1.57
C VAL A 150 -19.32 3.52 -2.66
N ALA A 151 -18.79 3.51 -3.88
CA ALA A 151 -19.34 2.72 -4.99
C ALA A 151 -19.10 1.21 -4.83
N TYR A 152 -18.20 0.81 -3.94
CA TYR A 152 -17.81 -0.60 -3.73
C TYR A 152 -18.21 -1.07 -2.33
N LYS A 153 -18.49 -2.36 -2.22
CA LYS A 153 -18.80 -3.01 -0.93
C LYS A 153 -17.59 -3.78 -0.41
N ALA A 154 -17.45 -3.83 0.90
CA ALA A 154 -16.51 -4.72 1.55
C ALA A 154 -16.81 -6.18 1.19
N GLN A 155 -15.77 -6.95 0.90
CA GLN A 155 -15.88 -8.33 0.43
C GLN A 155 -15.24 -9.27 1.45
N PRO A 156 -16.02 -10.10 2.15
CA PRO A 156 -15.45 -11.16 2.98
C PRO A 156 -14.80 -12.21 2.06
N VAL A 157 -13.64 -12.70 2.49
CA VAL A 157 -12.94 -13.77 1.78
C VAL A 157 -13.55 -15.12 2.19
N SER A 158 -14.08 -15.85 1.22
CA SER A 158 -14.62 -17.19 1.45
C SER A 158 -13.51 -18.20 1.81
N ALA A 159 -13.83 -19.20 2.61
CA ALA A 159 -12.90 -20.28 2.92
C ALA A 159 -12.48 -21.10 1.67
N ASP A 160 -13.30 -21.08 0.62
CA ASP A 160 -13.05 -21.79 -0.64
C ASP A 160 -12.30 -20.94 -1.67
N SER A 161 -12.12 -19.63 -1.41
CA SER A 161 -11.39 -18.73 -2.32
C SER A 161 -9.88 -19.00 -2.26
N ASP A 162 -9.23 -18.92 -3.42
CA ASP A 162 -7.76 -18.89 -3.49
C ASP A 162 -7.28 -17.49 -3.15
N PHE A 163 -7.00 -17.29 -1.85
CA PHE A 163 -6.63 -15.99 -1.29
C PHE A 163 -5.23 -16.01 -0.70
N GLU A 164 -4.42 -15.03 -1.11
CA GLU A 164 -3.08 -14.79 -0.58
C GLU A 164 -2.82 -13.29 -0.41
N ILE A 165 -2.21 -12.90 0.71
CA ILE A 165 -1.69 -11.54 0.89
C ILE A 165 -0.30 -11.50 0.27
N VAL A 166 -0.15 -10.72 -0.80
CA VAL A 166 1.10 -10.59 -1.57
C VAL A 166 2.08 -9.64 -0.88
N GLY A 167 1.57 -8.62 -0.18
CA GLY A 167 2.38 -7.68 0.59
C GLY A 167 1.58 -6.48 1.08
N VAL A 168 2.22 -5.69 1.93
CA VAL A 168 1.65 -4.46 2.51
C VAL A 168 2.12 -3.26 1.69
N VAL A 169 1.20 -2.36 1.36
CA VAL A 169 1.51 -1.10 0.68
C VAL A 169 2.10 -0.13 1.70
N THR A 170 3.35 0.28 1.48
CA THR A 170 4.10 1.17 2.38
C THR A 170 4.14 2.62 1.90
N ALA A 171 4.01 2.85 0.59
CA ALA A 171 3.99 4.19 0.02
C ALA A 171 3.23 4.24 -1.31
N VAL A 172 2.71 5.42 -1.63
CA VAL A 172 2.09 5.75 -2.91
C VAL A 172 2.91 6.84 -3.59
N ILE A 173 3.30 6.61 -4.84
CA ILE A 173 4.10 7.54 -5.63
C ILE A 173 3.26 8.00 -6.82
N ARG A 174 3.02 9.30 -6.90
CA ARG A 174 2.26 9.92 -7.99
C ARG A 174 3.06 11.01 -8.67
N LYS A 175 3.18 10.91 -9.99
CA LYS A 175 3.71 11.99 -10.82
C LYS A 175 2.57 12.91 -11.23
N LEU A 176 2.67 14.17 -10.85
CA LEU A 176 1.74 15.18 -11.34
C LEU A 176 2.12 15.57 -12.77
N ARG A 177 1.12 15.65 -13.64
CA ARG A 177 1.33 16.16 -15.00
C ARG A 177 1.59 17.66 -14.91
N ARG A 178 2.62 18.14 -15.60
CA ARG A 178 2.74 19.57 -15.88
C ARG A 178 1.53 19.98 -16.71
N GLY A 179 0.71 20.90 -16.17
CA GLY A 179 -0.37 21.50 -16.94
C GLY A 179 0.19 22.14 -18.19
N LYS A 180 -0.37 21.87 -19.37
CA LYS A 180 -0.23 22.80 -20.49
C LYS A 180 -0.83 24.11 -19.99
N ALA A 181 -0.10 25.22 -20.09
CA ALA A 181 -0.60 26.53 -19.74
C ALA A 181 -1.95 26.74 -20.47
N ARG A 182 -3.04 26.72 -19.72
CA ARG A 182 -4.34 27.15 -20.23
C ARG A 182 -4.33 28.67 -20.18
N HIS A 183 -4.02 29.27 -21.30
CA HIS A 183 -3.94 30.74 -21.44
C HIS A 183 -5.31 31.44 -21.42
N ASP A 184 -6.44 30.72 -21.28
CA ASP A 184 -7.77 31.21 -21.60
C ASP A 184 -8.78 31.09 -20.45
N ARG A 185 -8.46 31.40 -19.20
CA ARG A 185 -9.48 31.34 -18.14
C ARG A 185 -9.66 32.59 -17.29
N TYR A 186 -9.03 33.69 -17.62
CA TYR A 186 -9.14 34.93 -16.84
C TYR A 186 -9.24 36.20 -17.72
N ASP A 187 -10.00 36.11 -18.87
CA ASP A 187 -10.52 37.29 -19.57
C ASP A 187 -12.00 37.45 -19.24
#